data_cb7a88a363b4799324c335d2e6cab78c
#
_entry.id   cb7a88a363b4799324c335d2e6cab78c
#
_cell.length_a   1.000
_cell.length_b   1.000
_cell.length_c   1.000
_cell.angle_alpha   90.00
_cell.angle_beta   90.00
_cell.angle_gamma   90.00
#
_symmetry.space_group_name_H-M   'P 1'
#
loop_
_entity.id
_entity.type
_entity.pdbx_description
1 polymer ?
#
loop_
_entity_poly.entity_id
_entity_poly.type
_entity_poly.pdbx_seq_one_letter_code
_entity_poly.pdbx_strand_id
1 'polypeptide(L)'
;MKRLALIGIAAVAAWLLPYGLGGYAIHVADVAIIFAILAIGLGLTMGVAGQINLAQVAFFGVGAYTVAILTTEAGLGFWTASALAVLTAVVFGVLTGIPALRMQSHYLGIVTLGLALAFTNWVTNSTIAGRAEGISDLPVPPMFGIDLSSGYLFYYVELVVFAIALAFALLVTRSPLGRRLRAMRDDDLAAGALGAEIPLLRMTAFVLSGLYGGLAGVLYAGLIRFVAPESFNIANMFLLLAMVIIGGRSSILGCVVGAVALSLVREALLDASGYAQLGYGLVVVLVVVFAPKGLAGLPGQIRALLRGRQGGSRAQLGAFRPYEPAPAATEEGVALDVREVTKRFKGLVALDKVSLTVPTGQIRGIVGPNGSGKTTLFNVISGFYDPTEGTVALGGREVTGLAPYRLSLRGVARTFQNLRLFEDLSVRENLLLALDRTRTTWIWRYPVLPWKVLGYDRALHRRTAELLDRFGLAEVADAEPRSLPYGIQRRIELARAMAMSPELLLLDEPAAGLNGEEVRQLADIVRSIRDSGVTVIIIEHNMGLVMSLCDQVTVLSSGRVIADGPPAEVAVHPDVVAAYLGDSMAAPTEESAEAAVEEATR
;
A
#
# COMPACT_ATOMS: atom_id res chain seq x y z
N MET A 1 14.06 11.53 -22.06
CA MET A 1 15.44 11.79 -22.44
C MET A 1 16.25 12.48 -21.33
N LYS A 2 15.84 13.65 -20.77
CA LYS A 2 16.63 14.39 -19.72
C LYS A 2 16.94 13.57 -18.47
N ARG A 3 16.02 12.73 -17.94
CA ARG A 3 16.27 11.87 -16.76
C ARG A 3 17.27 10.75 -17.02
N LEU A 4 17.23 10.13 -18.18
CA LEU A 4 18.18 9.08 -18.58
C LEU A 4 19.59 9.64 -18.77
N ALA A 5 19.70 10.83 -19.37
CA ALA A 5 20.97 11.53 -19.50
C ALA A 5 21.58 11.87 -18.12
N LEU A 6 20.77 12.30 -17.16
CA LEU A 6 21.23 12.65 -15.81
C LEU A 6 21.72 11.41 -15.04
N ILE A 7 21.01 10.29 -15.17
CA ILE A 7 21.45 8.99 -14.60
C ILE A 7 22.74 8.52 -15.26
N GLY A 8 22.87 8.66 -16.59
CA GLY A 8 24.09 8.32 -17.30
C GLY A 8 25.29 9.15 -16.87
N ILE A 9 25.10 10.47 -16.71
CA ILE A 9 26.16 11.37 -16.22
C ILE A 9 26.55 10.99 -14.80
N ALA A 10 25.60 10.72 -13.91
CA ALA A 10 25.90 10.29 -12.53
C ALA A 10 26.65 8.95 -12.49
N ALA A 11 26.28 7.99 -13.35
CA ALA A 11 26.98 6.72 -13.46
C ALA A 11 28.41 6.86 -13.96
N VAL A 12 28.64 7.70 -15.00
CA VAL A 12 29.99 8.01 -15.51
C VAL A 12 30.80 8.75 -14.45
N ALA A 13 30.23 9.72 -13.75
CA ALA A 13 30.91 10.42 -12.67
C ALA A 13 31.32 9.45 -11.54
N ALA A 14 30.43 8.56 -11.12
CA ALA A 14 30.74 7.53 -10.12
C ALA A 14 31.84 6.58 -10.61
N TRP A 15 31.84 6.19 -11.88
CA TRP A 15 32.86 5.34 -12.45
C TRP A 15 34.27 6.02 -12.48
N LEU A 16 34.29 7.32 -12.74
CA LEU A 16 35.55 8.10 -12.83
C LEU A 16 36.04 8.60 -11.46
N LEU A 17 35.25 8.47 -10.41
CA LEU A 17 35.53 9.01 -9.07
C LEU A 17 36.92 8.57 -8.53
N PRO A 18 37.36 7.28 -8.66
CA PRO A 18 38.67 6.85 -8.18
C PRO A 18 39.87 7.50 -8.85
N TYR A 19 39.70 8.02 -10.07
CA TYR A 19 40.82 8.66 -10.79
C TYR A 19 41.08 10.11 -10.36
N GLY A 20 40.07 10.75 -9.73
CA GLY A 20 40.15 12.15 -9.31
C GLY A 20 40.25 12.38 -7.81
N LEU A 21 40.02 11.35 -6.98
CA LEU A 21 39.95 11.48 -5.53
C LEU A 21 41.04 10.61 -4.83
N GLY A 22 41.49 11.07 -3.65
CA GLY A 22 42.37 10.30 -2.79
C GLY A 22 41.69 9.11 -2.11
N GLY A 23 42.48 8.16 -1.60
CA GLY A 23 41.97 6.92 -0.99
C GLY A 23 40.96 7.11 0.12
N TYR A 24 41.08 8.17 0.93
CA TYR A 24 40.13 8.50 1.99
C TYR A 24 38.75 8.87 1.42
N ALA A 25 38.72 9.73 0.38
CA ALA A 25 37.43 10.12 -0.23
C ALA A 25 36.73 8.93 -0.92
N ILE A 26 37.51 7.94 -1.40
CA ILE A 26 36.95 6.71 -1.95
C ILE A 26 36.35 5.86 -0.84
N HIS A 27 37.01 5.73 0.31
CA HIS A 27 36.44 5.03 1.47
C HIS A 27 35.12 5.65 1.93
N VAL A 28 34.99 6.98 1.91
CA VAL A 28 33.74 7.69 2.19
C VAL A 28 32.67 7.34 1.14
N ALA A 29 33.06 7.21 -0.13
CA ALA A 29 32.14 6.80 -1.19
C ALA A 29 31.69 5.34 -1.05
N ASP A 30 32.59 4.42 -0.66
CA ASP A 30 32.27 3.02 -0.38
C ASP A 30 31.20 2.92 0.73
N VAL A 31 31.45 3.60 1.86
CA VAL A 31 30.50 3.66 2.97
C VAL A 31 29.16 4.25 2.53
N ALA A 32 29.17 5.31 1.71
CA ALA A 32 27.95 5.92 1.18
C ALA A 32 27.17 4.97 0.26
N ILE A 33 27.85 4.15 -0.55
CA ILE A 33 27.23 3.11 -1.40
C ILE A 33 26.55 2.05 -0.52
N ILE A 34 27.24 1.56 0.52
CA ILE A 34 26.68 0.57 1.45
C ILE A 34 25.41 1.11 2.13
N PHE A 35 25.47 2.34 2.66
CA PHE A 35 24.29 2.98 3.25
C PHE A 35 23.19 3.27 2.24
N ALA A 36 23.52 3.55 0.97
CA ALA A 36 22.54 3.71 -0.09
C ALA A 36 21.80 2.40 -0.38
N ILE A 37 22.48 1.24 -0.44
CA ILE A 37 21.85 -0.07 -0.57
C ILE A 37 20.93 -0.34 0.63
N LEU A 38 21.39 -0.07 1.83
CA LEU A 38 20.65 -0.25 3.06
C LEU A 38 19.39 0.66 3.10
N ALA A 39 19.54 1.92 2.66
CA ALA A 39 18.45 2.89 2.55
C ALA A 39 17.42 2.51 1.48
N ILE A 40 17.82 1.88 0.38
CA ILE A 40 16.89 1.31 -0.61
C ILE A 40 16.02 0.23 0.05
N GLY A 41 16.59 -0.68 0.83
CA GLY A 41 15.85 -1.74 1.54
C GLY A 41 14.81 -1.17 2.51
N LEU A 42 15.19 -0.18 3.32
CA LEU A 42 14.27 0.53 4.20
C LEU A 42 13.23 1.35 3.42
N GLY A 43 13.63 1.99 2.32
CA GLY A 43 12.75 2.73 1.42
C GLY A 43 11.67 1.86 0.77
N LEU A 44 12.00 0.63 0.39
CA LEU A 44 11.02 -0.35 -0.11
C LEU A 44 10.01 -0.74 0.96
N THR A 45 10.45 -0.98 2.19
CA THR A 45 9.57 -1.40 3.28
C THR A 45 8.74 -0.23 3.82
N MET A 46 9.39 0.86 4.18
CA MET A 46 8.73 2.00 4.83
C MET A 46 8.12 2.96 3.81
N GLY A 47 8.83 3.24 2.73
CA GLY A 47 8.43 4.22 1.72
C GLY A 47 7.40 3.69 0.74
N VAL A 48 7.63 2.50 0.17
CA VAL A 48 6.77 1.91 -0.86
C VAL A 48 5.66 1.07 -0.23
N ALA A 49 5.96 0.21 0.75
CA ALA A 49 4.99 -0.69 1.36
C ALA A 49 4.30 -0.12 2.62
N GLY A 50 4.76 1.02 3.16
CA GLY A 50 4.17 1.66 4.34
C GLY A 50 4.35 0.90 5.64
N GLN A 51 5.27 -0.08 5.69
CA GLN A 51 5.52 -0.88 6.88
C GLN A 51 6.67 -0.28 7.69
N ILE A 52 6.40 0.10 8.95
CA ILE A 52 7.44 0.61 9.83
C ILE A 52 8.38 -0.54 10.18
N ASN A 53 9.63 -0.45 9.70
CA ASN A 53 10.68 -1.44 9.93
C ASN A 53 11.88 -0.80 10.62
N LEU A 54 12.00 -1.03 11.93
CA LEU A 54 13.14 -0.58 12.73
C LEU A 54 14.20 -1.70 12.89
N ALA A 55 14.01 -2.87 12.26
CA ALA A 55 14.99 -3.96 12.27
C ALA A 55 15.98 -3.91 11.09
N GLN A 56 15.97 -2.86 10.27
CA GLN A 56 16.85 -2.81 9.07
C GLN A 56 18.33 -2.95 9.42
N VAL A 57 18.75 -2.38 10.54
CA VAL A 57 20.14 -2.51 11.04
C VAL A 57 20.43 -3.93 11.54
N ALA A 58 19.42 -4.65 12.06
CA ALA A 58 19.60 -6.06 12.40
C ALA A 58 19.78 -6.93 11.13
N PHE A 59 19.04 -6.68 10.05
CA PHE A 59 19.27 -7.37 8.76
C PHE A 59 20.68 -7.11 8.21
N PHE A 60 21.15 -5.87 8.35
CA PHE A 60 22.52 -5.47 8.02
C PHE A 60 23.54 -6.25 8.85
N GLY A 61 23.34 -6.32 10.17
CA GLY A 61 24.18 -7.07 11.06
C GLY A 61 24.16 -8.58 10.80
N VAL A 62 22.99 -9.18 10.55
CA VAL A 62 22.86 -10.61 10.18
C VAL A 62 23.72 -10.91 8.95
N GLY A 63 23.68 -10.06 7.90
CA GLY A 63 24.52 -10.23 6.72
C GLY A 63 26.02 -10.17 7.07
N ALA A 64 26.44 -9.14 7.80
CA ALA A 64 27.85 -8.94 8.14
C ALA A 64 28.40 -10.04 9.07
N TYR A 65 27.68 -10.37 10.15
CA TYR A 65 28.12 -11.42 11.08
C TYR A 65 28.10 -12.81 10.45
N THR A 66 27.15 -13.11 9.55
CA THR A 66 27.14 -14.42 8.87
C THR A 66 28.37 -14.57 7.98
N VAL A 67 28.78 -13.54 7.24
CA VAL A 67 30.03 -13.59 6.47
C VAL A 67 31.22 -13.76 7.41
N ALA A 68 31.30 -12.95 8.46
CA ALA A 68 32.40 -12.99 9.40
C ALA A 68 32.57 -14.40 10.01
N ILE A 69 31.51 -14.97 10.58
CA ILE A 69 31.52 -16.30 11.22
C ILE A 69 31.88 -17.39 10.19
N LEU A 70 31.26 -17.39 9.02
CA LEU A 70 31.49 -18.43 8.02
C LEU A 70 32.90 -18.39 7.43
N THR A 71 33.52 -17.23 7.32
CA THR A 71 34.85 -17.09 6.80
C THR A 71 35.92 -17.38 7.86
N THR A 72 35.74 -16.97 9.12
CA THR A 72 36.72 -17.14 10.18
C THR A 72 36.62 -18.51 10.88
N GLU A 73 35.42 -18.96 11.23
CA GLU A 73 35.19 -20.19 11.99
C GLU A 73 35.01 -21.42 11.08
N ALA A 74 34.27 -21.28 9.97
CA ALA A 74 34.01 -22.39 9.05
C ALA A 74 35.00 -22.47 7.90
N GLY A 75 35.89 -21.50 7.72
CA GLY A 75 36.93 -21.48 6.65
C GLY A 75 36.34 -21.40 5.24
N LEU A 76 35.07 -20.95 5.09
CA LEU A 76 34.46 -20.83 3.77
C LEU A 76 35.04 -19.64 2.99
N GLY A 77 35.12 -19.78 1.68
CA GLY A 77 35.54 -18.67 0.81
C GLY A 77 34.52 -17.51 0.89
N PHE A 78 35.02 -16.27 0.80
CA PHE A 78 34.25 -15.05 0.97
C PHE A 78 32.95 -15.02 0.14
N TRP A 79 32.97 -15.38 -1.13
CA TRP A 79 31.79 -15.33 -2.02
C TRP A 79 30.73 -16.38 -1.69
N THR A 80 31.14 -17.58 -1.24
CA THR A 80 30.21 -18.61 -0.75
C THR A 80 29.57 -18.21 0.57
N ALA A 81 30.38 -17.66 1.50
CA ALA A 81 29.89 -17.09 2.73
C ALA A 81 28.93 -15.92 2.48
N SER A 82 29.22 -15.06 1.51
CA SER A 82 28.38 -13.94 1.08
C SER A 82 27.01 -14.39 0.58
N ALA A 83 26.96 -15.42 -0.27
CA ALA A 83 25.70 -15.97 -0.77
C ALA A 83 24.85 -16.55 0.37
N LEU A 84 25.47 -17.26 1.31
CA LEU A 84 24.79 -17.78 2.49
C LEU A 84 24.33 -16.67 3.44
N ALA A 85 25.12 -15.60 3.60
CA ALA A 85 24.77 -14.44 4.42
C ALA A 85 23.54 -13.71 3.89
N VAL A 86 23.45 -13.49 2.57
CA VAL A 86 22.26 -12.91 1.96
C VAL A 86 21.04 -13.81 2.16
N LEU A 87 21.21 -15.13 1.98
CA LEU A 87 20.14 -16.09 2.23
C LEU A 87 19.68 -16.07 3.70
N THR A 88 20.62 -16.05 4.66
CA THR A 88 20.31 -15.96 6.10
C THR A 88 19.55 -14.67 6.41
N ALA A 89 19.96 -13.54 5.85
CA ALA A 89 19.26 -12.26 6.03
C ALA A 89 17.84 -12.28 5.42
N VAL A 90 17.66 -12.94 4.27
CA VAL A 90 16.32 -13.17 3.67
C VAL A 90 15.47 -14.05 4.58
N VAL A 91 15.98 -15.16 5.11
CA VAL A 91 15.27 -16.04 6.06
C VAL A 91 14.91 -15.25 7.33
N PHE A 92 15.82 -14.44 7.84
CA PHE A 92 15.55 -13.56 8.97
C PHE A 92 14.45 -12.53 8.63
N GLY A 93 14.42 -12.03 7.39
CA GLY A 93 13.33 -11.20 6.84
C GLY A 93 11.99 -11.92 6.83
N VAL A 94 11.95 -13.21 6.44
CA VAL A 94 10.73 -14.04 6.53
C VAL A 94 10.29 -14.19 7.99
N LEU A 95 11.18 -14.52 8.90
CA LEU A 95 10.88 -14.68 10.33
C LEU A 95 10.32 -13.39 10.95
N THR A 96 10.92 -12.24 10.61
CA THR A 96 10.44 -10.91 11.03
C THR A 96 9.10 -10.55 10.40
N GLY A 97 8.84 -11.04 9.18
CA GLY A 97 7.59 -10.84 8.46
C GLY A 97 6.40 -11.64 9.05
N ILE A 98 6.64 -12.73 9.80
CA ILE A 98 5.55 -13.53 10.40
C ILE A 98 4.66 -12.70 11.35
N PRO A 99 5.18 -11.93 12.32
CA PRO A 99 4.36 -11.02 13.11
C PRO A 99 3.61 -9.98 12.26
N ALA A 100 4.22 -9.51 11.17
CA ALA A 100 3.62 -8.53 10.27
C ALA A 100 2.34 -9.04 9.58
N LEU A 101 2.14 -10.36 9.46
CA LEU A 101 0.92 -10.95 8.89
C LEU A 101 -0.33 -10.60 9.70
N ARG A 102 -0.19 -10.40 11.02
CA ARG A 102 -1.32 -10.25 11.96
C ARG A 102 -1.38 -8.88 12.64
N MET A 103 -0.31 -8.07 12.55
CA MET A 103 -0.21 -6.80 13.28
C MET A 103 -0.42 -5.61 12.35
N GLN A 104 -0.99 -4.54 12.89
CA GLN A 104 -1.04 -3.25 12.22
C GLN A 104 0.33 -2.56 12.23
N SER A 105 0.58 -1.67 11.26
CA SER A 105 1.88 -1.05 11.01
C SER A 105 2.55 -0.43 12.25
N HIS A 106 1.78 0.20 13.14
CA HIS A 106 2.33 0.87 14.33
C HIS A 106 2.88 -0.14 15.36
N TYR A 107 2.15 -1.22 15.63
CA TYR A 107 2.62 -2.29 16.53
C TYR A 107 3.83 -3.03 15.94
N LEU A 108 3.88 -3.14 14.63
CA LEU A 108 4.99 -3.75 13.92
C LEU A 108 6.30 -2.97 14.13
N GLY A 109 6.24 -1.63 14.20
CA GLY A 109 7.39 -0.79 14.54
C GLY A 109 8.00 -1.16 15.90
N ILE A 110 7.17 -1.40 16.93
CA ILE A 110 7.63 -1.80 18.27
C ILE A 110 8.28 -3.19 18.22
N VAL A 111 7.66 -4.15 17.54
CA VAL A 111 8.19 -5.52 17.41
C VAL A 111 9.53 -5.52 16.67
N THR A 112 9.65 -4.77 15.59
CA THR A 112 10.90 -4.68 14.81
C THR A 112 12.00 -3.95 15.57
N LEU A 113 11.67 -2.95 16.41
CA LEU A 113 12.60 -2.33 17.33
C LEU A 113 13.09 -3.33 18.39
N GLY A 114 12.17 -4.08 19.02
CA GLY A 114 12.52 -5.13 19.98
C GLY A 114 13.45 -6.18 19.36
N LEU A 115 13.22 -6.56 18.10
CA LEU A 115 14.07 -7.47 17.36
C LEU A 115 15.47 -6.90 17.10
N ALA A 116 15.58 -5.60 16.74
CA ALA A 116 16.87 -4.94 16.58
C ALA A 116 17.66 -4.92 17.87
N LEU A 117 17.02 -4.59 18.99
CA LEU A 117 17.66 -4.62 20.33
C LEU A 117 18.05 -6.04 20.75
N ALA A 118 17.19 -7.04 20.48
CA ALA A 118 17.50 -8.44 20.76
C ALA A 118 18.71 -8.93 19.95
N PHE A 119 18.79 -8.56 18.66
CA PHE A 119 19.93 -8.85 17.80
C PHE A 119 21.22 -8.22 18.37
N THR A 120 21.21 -6.92 18.66
CA THR A 120 22.37 -6.20 19.21
C THR A 120 22.81 -6.84 20.52
N ASN A 121 21.89 -7.16 21.42
CA ASN A 121 22.20 -7.82 22.68
C ASN A 121 22.76 -9.25 22.47
N TRP A 122 22.21 -10.00 21.49
CA TRP A 122 22.71 -11.33 21.17
C TRP A 122 24.16 -11.28 20.67
N VAL A 123 24.49 -10.41 19.70
CA VAL A 123 25.86 -10.31 19.18
C VAL A 123 26.86 -9.86 20.25
N THR A 124 26.46 -8.93 21.14
CA THR A 124 27.31 -8.43 22.24
C THR A 124 27.64 -9.51 23.28
N ASN A 125 26.76 -10.48 23.48
CA ASN A 125 26.94 -11.52 24.51
C ASN A 125 27.34 -12.89 23.93
N SER A 126 27.21 -13.11 22.63
CA SER A 126 27.49 -14.39 21.97
C SER A 126 29.00 -14.59 21.75
N THR A 127 29.51 -15.74 22.20
CA THR A 127 30.90 -16.14 21.96
C THR A 127 31.19 -16.35 20.48
N ILE A 128 30.22 -16.85 19.71
CA ILE A 128 30.36 -17.09 18.25
C ILE A 128 30.46 -15.75 17.51
N ALA A 129 29.83 -14.69 18.00
CA ALA A 129 29.90 -13.36 17.43
C ALA A 129 31.10 -12.52 17.93
N GLY A 130 31.99 -13.09 18.70
CA GLY A 130 33.16 -12.38 19.28
C GLY A 130 32.80 -11.46 20.45
N ARG A 131 31.58 -11.54 20.99
CA ARG A 131 31.08 -10.68 22.08
C ARG A 131 31.21 -9.19 21.74
N ALA A 132 31.56 -8.36 22.74
CA ALA A 132 31.75 -6.92 22.57
C ALA A 132 32.98 -6.57 21.71
N GLU A 133 33.98 -7.46 21.64
CA GLU A 133 35.20 -7.26 20.84
C GLU A 133 34.94 -7.40 19.34
N GLY A 134 33.89 -8.12 18.94
CA GLY A 134 33.57 -8.37 17.53
C GLY A 134 34.47 -9.42 16.89
N ILE A 135 34.45 -9.52 15.58
CA ILE A 135 35.25 -10.45 14.77
C ILE A 135 36.17 -9.63 13.88
N SER A 136 37.52 -9.84 14.05
CA SER A 136 38.58 -9.21 13.25
C SER A 136 39.13 -10.16 12.21
N ASP A 137 40.04 -9.64 11.41
CA ASP A 137 40.86 -10.40 10.46
C ASP A 137 40.08 -11.17 9.39
N LEU A 138 38.96 -10.59 8.92
CA LEU A 138 38.22 -11.17 7.81
C LEU A 138 39.11 -11.25 6.56
N PRO A 139 39.04 -12.38 5.82
CA PRO A 139 39.83 -12.54 4.61
C PRO A 139 39.49 -11.49 3.57
N VAL A 140 40.52 -11.04 2.85
CA VAL A 140 40.32 -10.15 1.70
C VAL A 140 39.48 -10.87 0.64
N PRO A 141 38.42 -10.22 0.11
CA PRO A 141 37.65 -10.84 -0.96
C PRO A 141 38.52 -11.10 -2.20
N PRO A 142 38.72 -12.35 -2.61
CA PRO A 142 39.46 -12.63 -3.85
C PRO A 142 38.51 -12.56 -5.05
N MET A 143 38.97 -12.00 -6.18
CA MET A 143 38.20 -12.01 -7.42
C MET A 143 39.15 -12.39 -8.59
N PHE A 144 38.86 -13.54 -9.23
CA PHE A 144 39.68 -14.08 -10.33
C PHE A 144 41.21 -14.17 -10.02
N GLY A 145 41.58 -14.47 -8.77
CA GLY A 145 42.95 -14.56 -8.32
C GLY A 145 43.63 -13.22 -8.00
N ILE A 146 42.90 -12.12 -8.04
CA ILE A 146 43.35 -10.78 -7.68
C ILE A 146 42.76 -10.43 -6.32
N ASP A 147 43.60 -9.96 -5.39
CA ASP A 147 43.17 -9.44 -4.11
C ASP A 147 42.50 -8.07 -4.29
N LEU A 148 41.23 -7.96 -3.86
CA LEU A 148 40.48 -6.70 -3.96
C LEU A 148 40.94 -5.65 -2.93
N SER A 149 41.91 -5.96 -2.07
CA SER A 149 42.49 -4.99 -1.13
C SER A 149 43.40 -3.98 -1.82
N SER A 150 43.88 -4.27 -3.03
CA SER A 150 44.79 -3.40 -3.78
C SER A 150 44.02 -2.32 -4.55
N GLY A 151 44.14 -1.08 -4.13
CA GLY A 151 43.62 0.07 -4.84
C GLY A 151 42.10 0.20 -4.80
N TYR A 152 41.49 0.45 -5.94
CA TYR A 152 40.06 0.82 -6.07
C TYR A 152 39.16 -0.33 -6.54
N LEU A 153 39.66 -1.55 -6.55
CA LEU A 153 38.94 -2.69 -7.13
C LEU A 153 37.67 -3.03 -6.37
N PHE A 154 37.69 -2.96 -5.02
CA PHE A 154 36.52 -3.24 -4.21
C PHE A 154 35.41 -2.20 -4.42
N TYR A 155 35.76 -0.93 -4.61
CA TYR A 155 34.83 0.13 -4.98
C TYR A 155 34.00 -0.22 -6.24
N TYR A 156 34.67 -0.76 -7.28
CA TYR A 156 33.95 -1.15 -8.50
C TYR A 156 33.03 -2.34 -8.29
N VAL A 157 33.40 -3.28 -7.42
CA VAL A 157 32.49 -4.38 -7.03
C VAL A 157 31.26 -3.82 -6.33
N GLU A 158 31.44 -2.92 -5.37
CA GLU A 158 30.33 -2.24 -4.67
C GLU A 158 29.45 -1.45 -5.64
N LEU A 159 30.05 -0.71 -6.57
CA LEU A 159 29.33 0.07 -7.58
C LEU A 159 28.49 -0.82 -8.49
N VAL A 160 29.00 -1.98 -8.91
CA VAL A 160 28.24 -2.96 -9.71
C VAL A 160 27.09 -3.55 -8.91
N VAL A 161 27.34 -3.98 -7.68
CA VAL A 161 26.29 -4.52 -6.78
C VAL A 161 25.21 -3.47 -6.52
N PHE A 162 25.61 -2.22 -6.24
CA PHE A 162 24.69 -1.09 -6.07
C PHE A 162 23.86 -0.84 -7.33
N ALA A 163 24.48 -0.83 -8.51
CA ALA A 163 23.77 -0.62 -9.77
C ALA A 163 22.70 -1.72 -10.02
N ILE A 164 23.05 -2.99 -9.75
CA ILE A 164 22.13 -4.12 -9.84
C ILE A 164 20.99 -3.97 -8.80
N ALA A 165 21.33 -3.68 -7.55
CA ALA A 165 20.37 -3.49 -6.46
C ALA A 165 19.41 -2.32 -6.78
N LEU A 166 19.93 -1.18 -7.23
CA LEU A 166 19.13 -0.02 -7.63
C LEU A 166 18.21 -0.35 -8.81
N ALA A 167 18.74 -1.00 -9.86
CA ALA A 167 17.93 -1.42 -11.01
C ALA A 167 16.82 -2.38 -10.60
N PHE A 168 17.09 -3.35 -9.74
CA PHE A 168 16.09 -4.27 -9.19
C PHE A 168 15.01 -3.53 -8.38
N ALA A 169 15.39 -2.59 -7.48
CA ALA A 169 14.43 -1.79 -6.73
C ALA A 169 13.53 -0.95 -7.65
N LEU A 170 14.09 -0.33 -8.69
CA LEU A 170 13.34 0.44 -9.68
C LEU A 170 12.39 -0.45 -10.51
N LEU A 171 12.82 -1.66 -10.86
CA LEU A 171 11.95 -2.64 -11.52
C LEU A 171 10.80 -3.07 -10.59
N VAL A 172 11.09 -3.38 -9.33
CA VAL A 172 10.07 -3.73 -8.33
C VAL A 172 9.05 -2.59 -8.20
N THR A 173 9.48 -1.35 -8.01
CA THR A 173 8.57 -0.21 -7.78
C THR A 173 7.72 0.15 -8.98
N ARG A 174 8.21 -0.09 -10.21
CA ARG A 174 7.47 0.13 -11.47
C ARG A 174 6.60 -1.04 -11.87
N SER A 175 6.77 -2.20 -11.25
CA SER A 175 6.02 -3.42 -11.53
C SER A 175 4.63 -3.41 -10.91
N PRO A 176 3.74 -4.37 -11.27
CA PRO A 176 2.48 -4.59 -10.55
C PRO A 176 2.65 -4.84 -9.05
N LEU A 177 3.76 -5.47 -8.64
CA LEU A 177 4.10 -5.63 -7.23
C LEU A 177 4.26 -4.27 -6.54
N GLY A 178 5.00 -3.35 -7.14
CA GLY A 178 5.18 -2.00 -6.61
C GLY A 178 3.87 -1.21 -6.52
N ARG A 179 2.96 -1.37 -7.50
CA ARG A 179 1.62 -0.77 -7.44
C ARG A 179 0.81 -1.31 -6.26
N ARG A 180 0.80 -2.63 -6.04
CA ARG A 180 0.10 -3.27 -4.91
C ARG A 180 0.70 -2.89 -3.56
N LEU A 181 2.02 -2.79 -3.46
CA LEU A 181 2.68 -2.33 -2.23
C LEU A 181 2.29 -0.88 -1.90
N ARG A 182 2.26 0.02 -2.90
CA ARG A 182 1.80 1.41 -2.72
C ARG A 182 0.32 1.48 -2.35
N ALA A 183 -0.53 0.68 -3.00
CA ALA A 183 -1.95 0.60 -2.67
C ALA A 183 -2.17 0.10 -1.22
N MET A 184 -1.44 -0.94 -0.79
CA MET A 184 -1.46 -1.43 0.59
C MET A 184 -1.02 -0.35 1.59
N ARG A 185 -0.05 0.48 1.22
CA ARG A 185 0.41 1.59 2.06
C ARG A 185 -0.68 2.66 2.23
N ASP A 186 -1.37 3.00 1.15
CA ASP A 186 -2.38 4.07 1.14
C ASP A 186 -3.65 3.61 1.87
N ASP A 187 -4.16 2.42 1.54
CA ASP A 187 -5.33 1.82 2.18
C ASP A 187 -5.32 0.29 2.02
N ASP A 188 -5.03 -0.44 3.10
CA ASP A 188 -4.96 -1.90 3.09
C ASP A 188 -6.33 -2.57 2.93
N LEU A 189 -7.41 -1.95 3.43
CA LEU A 189 -8.78 -2.45 3.27
C LEU A 189 -9.23 -2.36 1.80
N ALA A 190 -9.04 -1.19 1.18
CA ALA A 190 -9.36 -0.99 -0.23
C ALA A 190 -8.50 -1.90 -1.14
N ALA A 191 -7.20 -2.03 -0.85
CA ALA A 191 -6.33 -2.93 -1.61
C ALA A 191 -6.77 -4.39 -1.49
N GLY A 192 -7.19 -4.83 -0.29
CA GLY A 192 -7.75 -6.17 -0.05
C GLY A 192 -9.04 -6.41 -0.83
N ALA A 193 -9.94 -5.42 -0.89
CA ALA A 193 -11.18 -5.48 -1.68
C ALA A 193 -10.93 -5.59 -3.20
N LEU A 194 -9.77 -5.09 -3.67
CA LEU A 194 -9.34 -5.20 -5.07
C LEU A 194 -8.52 -6.49 -5.37
N GLY A 195 -8.48 -7.44 -4.44
CA GLY A 195 -7.82 -8.73 -4.65
C GLY A 195 -6.35 -8.77 -4.23
N ALA A 196 -5.84 -7.73 -3.55
CA ALA A 196 -4.49 -7.76 -3.02
C ALA A 196 -4.43 -8.64 -1.75
N GLU A 197 -3.51 -9.59 -1.74
CA GLU A 197 -3.24 -10.46 -0.59
C GLU A 197 -2.33 -9.73 0.40
N ILE A 198 -2.92 -8.91 1.27
CA ILE A 198 -2.22 -8.01 2.19
C ILE A 198 -1.15 -8.72 3.04
N PRO A 199 -1.43 -9.90 3.67
CA PRO A 199 -0.40 -10.58 4.45
C PRO A 199 0.85 -10.91 3.62
N LEU A 200 0.67 -11.43 2.39
CA LEU A 200 1.79 -11.80 1.52
C LEU A 200 2.57 -10.57 1.04
N LEU A 201 1.90 -9.43 0.80
CA LEU A 201 2.56 -8.17 0.44
C LEU A 201 3.42 -7.64 1.60
N ARG A 202 2.92 -7.71 2.84
CA ARG A 202 3.70 -7.36 4.04
C ARG A 202 4.94 -8.24 4.17
N MET A 203 4.77 -9.57 4.06
CA MET A 203 5.89 -10.52 4.06
C MET A 203 6.92 -10.18 2.98
N THR A 204 6.46 -9.90 1.77
CA THR A 204 7.30 -9.52 0.64
C THR A 204 8.17 -8.29 0.93
N ALA A 205 7.60 -7.27 1.57
CA ALA A 205 8.33 -6.06 1.95
C ALA A 205 9.49 -6.39 2.93
N PHE A 206 9.27 -7.27 3.91
CA PHE A 206 10.31 -7.69 4.84
C PHE A 206 11.38 -8.58 4.19
N VAL A 207 11.00 -9.46 3.28
CA VAL A 207 11.95 -10.27 2.49
C VAL A 207 12.86 -9.38 1.65
N LEU A 208 12.30 -8.36 0.98
CA LEU A 208 13.08 -7.37 0.24
C LEU A 208 14.03 -6.61 1.16
N SER A 209 13.54 -6.18 2.33
CA SER A 209 14.35 -5.49 3.34
C SER A 209 15.51 -6.35 3.81
N GLY A 210 15.27 -7.63 4.10
CA GLY A 210 16.30 -8.60 4.46
C GLY A 210 17.35 -8.80 3.34
N LEU A 211 16.90 -8.87 2.09
CA LEU A 211 17.79 -8.97 0.92
C LEU A 211 18.77 -7.80 0.85
N TYR A 212 18.26 -6.57 0.94
CA TYR A 212 19.08 -5.36 0.87
C TYR A 212 19.95 -5.19 2.12
N GLY A 213 19.42 -5.52 3.32
CA GLY A 213 20.20 -5.55 4.54
C GLY A 213 21.35 -6.53 4.47
N GLY A 214 21.11 -7.76 4.03
CA GLY A 214 22.12 -8.79 3.83
C GLY A 214 23.19 -8.39 2.83
N LEU A 215 22.79 -7.84 1.66
CA LEU A 215 23.74 -7.34 0.65
C LEU A 215 24.65 -6.23 1.21
N ALA A 216 24.08 -5.26 1.91
CA ALA A 216 24.85 -4.18 2.54
C ALA A 216 25.81 -4.75 3.60
N GLY A 217 25.36 -5.74 4.41
CA GLY A 217 26.17 -6.39 5.44
C GLY A 217 27.39 -7.14 4.87
N VAL A 218 27.18 -7.85 3.77
CA VAL A 218 28.27 -8.53 3.04
C VAL A 218 29.33 -7.53 2.56
N LEU A 219 28.90 -6.43 1.92
CA LEU A 219 29.82 -5.42 1.41
C LEU A 219 30.56 -4.71 2.56
N TYR A 220 29.86 -4.40 3.64
CA TYR A 220 30.46 -3.81 4.84
C TYR A 220 31.55 -4.71 5.45
N ALA A 221 31.26 -6.02 5.61
CA ALA A 221 32.22 -6.98 6.12
C ALA A 221 33.47 -7.10 5.21
N GLY A 222 33.27 -7.05 3.88
CA GLY A 222 34.35 -7.06 2.91
C GLY A 222 35.20 -5.79 2.90
N LEU A 223 34.59 -4.62 3.07
CA LEU A 223 35.26 -3.32 3.08
C LEU A 223 36.05 -3.10 4.37
N ILE A 224 35.39 -3.22 5.50
CA ILE A 224 35.93 -2.85 6.83
C ILE A 224 36.81 -3.98 7.39
N ARG A 225 36.50 -5.25 7.04
CA ARG A 225 37.21 -6.45 7.51
C ARG A 225 37.22 -6.62 9.04
N PHE A 226 36.32 -5.92 9.67
CA PHE A 226 36.05 -5.96 11.10
C PHE A 226 34.57 -5.76 11.35
N VAL A 227 33.96 -6.64 12.13
CA VAL A 227 32.53 -6.61 12.43
C VAL A 227 32.33 -6.54 13.93
N ALA A 228 31.87 -5.39 14.45
CA ALA A 228 31.63 -5.15 15.86
C ALA A 228 30.16 -4.78 16.13
N PRO A 229 29.63 -5.10 17.32
CA PRO A 229 28.23 -4.80 17.69
C PRO A 229 27.87 -3.32 17.59
N GLU A 230 28.84 -2.43 17.81
CA GLU A 230 28.67 -0.97 17.76
C GLU A 230 28.19 -0.45 16.41
N SER A 231 28.54 -1.16 15.32
CA SER A 231 28.12 -0.80 13.96
C SER A 231 26.61 -1.05 13.73
N PHE A 232 25.97 -1.85 14.55
CA PHE A 232 24.57 -2.29 14.39
C PHE A 232 23.64 -1.80 15.52
N ASN A 233 23.99 -0.68 16.11
CA ASN A 233 23.24 -0.08 17.21
C ASN A 233 22.03 0.73 16.74
N ILE A 234 21.20 1.14 17.70
CA ILE A 234 19.97 1.90 17.47
C ILE A 234 20.26 3.31 16.91
N ALA A 235 21.42 3.91 17.20
CA ALA A 235 21.78 5.23 16.67
C ALA A 235 21.96 5.17 15.15
N ASN A 236 22.62 4.12 14.63
CA ASN A 236 22.75 3.88 13.20
C ASN A 236 21.40 3.57 12.52
N MET A 237 20.43 2.99 13.27
CA MET A 237 19.06 2.84 12.77
C MET A 237 18.37 4.20 12.58
N PHE A 238 18.48 5.11 13.53
CA PHE A 238 17.92 6.46 13.38
C PHE A 238 18.62 7.27 12.28
N LEU A 239 19.94 7.11 12.13
CA LEU A 239 20.69 7.71 11.02
C LEU A 239 20.14 7.22 9.67
N LEU A 240 19.95 5.91 9.53
CA LEU A 240 19.37 5.31 8.31
C LEU A 240 17.95 5.80 8.05
N LEU A 241 17.13 5.89 9.09
CA LEU A 241 15.77 6.44 9.00
C LEU A 241 15.81 7.91 8.51
N ALA A 242 16.73 8.70 9.05
CA ALA A 242 16.94 10.08 8.62
C ALA A 242 17.35 10.15 7.14
N MET A 243 18.23 9.27 6.66
CA MET A 243 18.62 9.18 5.25
C MET A 243 17.41 8.97 4.33
N VAL A 244 16.50 8.06 4.69
CA VAL A 244 15.29 7.77 3.92
C VAL A 244 14.29 8.93 3.95
N ILE A 245 14.09 9.57 5.11
CA ILE A 245 13.17 10.71 5.27
C ILE A 245 13.69 11.93 4.52
N ILE A 246 14.96 12.28 4.73
CA ILE A 246 15.63 13.42 4.08
C ILE A 246 15.63 13.25 2.56
N GLY A 247 15.93 12.04 2.09
CA GLY A 247 15.91 11.74 0.67
C GLY A 247 14.53 11.84 0.03
N GLY A 248 13.49 11.52 0.79
CA GLY A 248 12.09 11.43 0.36
C GLY A 248 11.64 9.99 0.26
N ARG A 249 10.95 9.52 1.30
CA ARG A 249 10.54 8.13 1.53
C ARG A 249 9.79 7.45 0.36
N SER A 250 9.08 8.22 -0.46
CA SER A 250 8.30 7.71 -1.59
C SER A 250 9.13 7.46 -2.85
N SER A 251 10.41 7.84 -2.85
CA SER A 251 11.30 7.74 -4.01
C SER A 251 12.55 6.94 -3.70
N ILE A 252 12.76 5.83 -4.39
CA ILE A 252 14.00 5.02 -4.25
C ILE A 252 15.25 5.84 -4.58
N LEU A 253 15.21 6.64 -5.64
CA LEU A 253 16.32 7.57 -5.96
C LEU A 253 16.49 8.63 -4.87
N GLY A 254 15.38 9.05 -4.25
CA GLY A 254 15.42 9.91 -3.08
C GLY A 254 16.19 9.28 -1.93
N CYS A 255 15.89 8.02 -1.58
CA CYS A 255 16.61 7.29 -0.52
C CYS A 255 18.12 7.25 -0.79
N VAL A 256 18.53 7.02 -2.04
CA VAL A 256 19.96 7.05 -2.44
C VAL A 256 20.56 8.44 -2.23
N VAL A 257 19.88 9.50 -2.70
CA VAL A 257 20.35 10.89 -2.52
C VAL A 257 20.47 11.24 -1.05
N GLY A 258 19.49 10.84 -0.23
CA GLY A 258 19.50 11.06 1.22
C GLY A 258 20.65 10.33 1.91
N ALA A 259 20.92 9.08 1.52
CA ALA A 259 22.04 8.31 2.05
C ALA A 259 23.38 8.96 1.72
N VAL A 260 23.61 9.33 0.45
CA VAL A 260 24.84 10.00 0.03
C VAL A 260 24.98 11.37 0.73
N ALA A 261 23.92 12.19 0.73
CA ALA A 261 23.96 13.51 1.35
C ALA A 261 24.31 13.43 2.85
N LEU A 262 23.64 12.50 3.57
CA LEU A 262 23.86 12.41 5.02
C LEU A 262 25.19 11.71 5.35
N SER A 263 25.71 10.83 4.49
CA SER A 263 27.07 10.31 4.63
C SER A 263 28.13 11.39 4.48
N LEU A 264 27.94 12.32 3.52
CA LEU A 264 28.84 13.47 3.36
C LEU A 264 28.72 14.46 4.53
N VAL A 265 27.52 14.71 5.04
CA VAL A 265 27.31 15.54 6.24
C VAL A 265 27.97 14.90 7.46
N ARG A 266 27.85 13.59 7.62
CA ARG A 266 28.53 12.84 8.69
C ARG A 266 30.04 13.08 8.62
N GLU A 267 30.60 12.94 7.44
CA GLU A 267 32.04 13.14 7.22
C GLU A 267 32.48 14.56 7.57
N ALA A 268 31.76 15.57 7.08
CA ALA A 268 32.05 16.98 7.36
C ALA A 268 31.92 17.35 8.85
N LEU A 269 31.17 16.58 9.63
CA LEU A 269 30.97 16.79 11.06
C LEU A 269 31.94 15.98 11.94
N LEU A 270 32.79 15.12 11.39
CA LEU A 270 33.77 14.35 12.17
C LEU A 270 34.72 15.24 12.94
N ASP A 271 35.15 16.36 12.36
CA ASP A 271 36.04 17.33 12.99
C ASP A 271 35.35 18.12 14.13
N ALA A 272 34.01 18.15 14.15
CA ALA A 272 33.21 18.82 15.17
C ALA A 272 32.89 17.89 16.36
N SER A 273 33.88 17.15 16.86
CA SER A 273 33.74 16.14 17.92
C SER A 273 32.94 16.68 19.11
N GLY A 274 31.83 16.01 19.47
CA GLY A 274 30.91 16.38 20.54
C GLY A 274 29.62 17.05 20.05
N TYR A 275 29.61 17.74 18.92
CA TYR A 275 28.43 18.38 18.35
C TYR A 275 27.85 17.67 17.12
N ALA A 276 28.50 16.62 16.63
CA ALA A 276 28.10 15.89 15.44
C ALA A 276 26.65 15.38 15.54
N GLN A 277 26.25 14.83 16.68
CA GLN A 277 24.86 14.34 16.90
C GLN A 277 23.83 15.47 16.88
N LEU A 278 24.17 16.65 17.46
CA LEU A 278 23.33 17.84 17.37
C LEU A 278 23.23 18.36 15.94
N GLY A 279 24.34 18.35 15.20
CA GLY A 279 24.37 18.71 13.78
C GLY A 279 23.45 17.83 12.94
N TYR A 280 23.47 16.51 13.14
CA TYR A 280 22.54 15.59 12.47
C TYR A 280 21.08 15.90 12.82
N GLY A 281 20.78 16.04 14.11
CA GLY A 281 19.44 16.35 14.57
C GLY A 281 18.91 17.64 13.92
N LEU A 282 19.75 18.67 13.87
CA LEU A 282 19.41 19.95 13.25
C LEU A 282 19.14 19.79 11.75
N VAL A 283 20.02 19.08 11.00
CA VAL A 283 19.82 18.83 9.56
C VAL A 283 18.52 18.09 9.30
N VAL A 284 18.21 17.05 10.11
CA VAL A 284 16.96 16.29 9.98
C VAL A 284 15.75 17.21 10.20
N VAL A 285 15.75 18.02 11.26
CA VAL A 285 14.66 18.97 11.58
C VAL A 285 14.48 19.98 10.45
N LEU A 286 15.58 20.59 9.98
CA LEU A 286 15.53 21.56 8.89
C LEU A 286 14.94 20.97 7.62
N VAL A 287 15.36 19.76 7.22
CA VAL A 287 14.84 19.12 5.99
C VAL A 287 13.38 18.73 6.16
N VAL A 288 12.96 18.19 7.32
CA VAL A 288 11.55 17.84 7.56
C VAL A 288 10.65 19.07 7.52
N VAL A 289 11.10 20.20 8.06
CA VAL A 289 10.32 21.45 8.07
C VAL A 289 10.26 22.10 6.69
N PHE A 290 11.40 22.23 5.99
CA PHE A 290 11.49 22.98 4.74
C PHE A 290 11.31 22.13 3.48
N ALA A 291 11.53 20.82 3.55
CA ALA A 291 11.36 19.89 2.44
C ALA A 291 10.52 18.66 2.85
N PRO A 292 9.21 18.81 3.13
CA PRO A 292 8.37 17.73 3.64
C PRO A 292 8.25 16.53 2.67
N LYS A 293 8.54 16.74 1.39
CA LYS A 293 8.65 15.67 0.38
C LYS A 293 10.08 15.14 0.18
N GLY A 294 11.01 15.55 1.05
CA GLY A 294 12.44 15.27 0.98
C GLY A 294 13.15 15.97 -0.19
N LEU A 295 14.47 15.75 -0.28
CA LEU A 295 15.34 16.35 -1.31
C LEU A 295 14.88 16.00 -2.74
N ALA A 296 14.38 14.78 -2.95
CA ALA A 296 13.84 14.37 -4.25
C ALA A 296 12.58 15.15 -4.68
N GLY A 297 11.84 15.72 -3.74
CA GLY A 297 10.65 16.53 -3.99
C GLY A 297 10.95 18.00 -4.32
N LEU A 298 12.12 18.51 -3.95
CA LEU A 298 12.49 19.92 -4.12
C LEU A 298 12.36 20.46 -5.55
N PRO A 299 12.83 19.75 -6.60
CA PRO A 299 12.69 20.25 -7.98
C PRO A 299 11.24 20.44 -8.40
N GLY A 300 10.33 19.60 -7.89
CA GLY A 300 8.89 19.71 -8.13
C GLY A 300 8.28 20.89 -7.39
N GLN A 301 8.62 21.06 -6.12
CA GLN A 301 8.15 22.17 -5.29
C GLN A 301 8.62 23.53 -5.84
N ILE A 302 9.89 23.66 -6.19
CA ILE A 302 10.46 24.87 -6.79
C ILE A 302 9.76 25.18 -8.12
N ARG A 303 9.53 24.17 -8.97
CA ARG A 303 8.83 24.37 -10.24
C ARG A 303 7.37 24.79 -10.03
N ALA A 304 6.69 24.25 -9.01
CA ALA A 304 5.33 24.64 -8.65
C ALA A 304 5.27 26.08 -8.14
N LEU A 305 6.25 26.49 -7.32
CA LEU A 305 6.39 27.88 -6.85
C LEU A 305 6.65 28.86 -8.00
N LEU A 306 7.56 28.51 -8.92
CA LEU A 306 7.92 29.35 -10.06
C LEU A 306 6.80 29.46 -11.13
N ARG A 307 5.95 28.44 -11.26
CA ARG A 307 4.82 28.47 -12.21
C ARG A 307 3.60 29.22 -11.71
N GLY A 308 3.59 29.66 -10.45
CA GLY A 308 2.40 30.20 -9.81
C GLY A 308 1.31 29.09 -9.68
N ARG A 309 0.35 29.29 -8.78
CA ARG A 309 -0.90 28.52 -8.77
C ARG A 309 -1.66 28.84 -10.08
N GLN A 310 -1.34 28.17 -11.15
CA GLN A 310 -2.28 28.11 -12.26
C GLN A 310 -3.53 27.47 -11.67
N GLY A 311 -4.58 28.28 -11.59
CA GLY A 311 -5.88 27.89 -11.06
C GLY A 311 -6.27 26.57 -11.69
N GLY A 312 -6.82 25.66 -10.87
CA GLY A 312 -7.16 24.32 -11.29
C GLY A 312 -7.85 24.38 -12.64
N SER A 313 -7.18 23.83 -13.63
CA SER A 313 -7.83 23.57 -14.92
C SER A 313 -9.14 22.88 -14.58
N ARG A 314 -10.28 23.47 -14.97
CA ARG A 314 -11.55 22.75 -14.92
C ARG A 314 -11.34 21.53 -15.78
N ALA A 315 -11.01 20.41 -15.14
CA ALA A 315 -10.92 19.14 -15.82
C ALA A 315 -12.30 18.89 -16.44
N GLN A 316 -12.40 19.00 -17.76
CA GLN A 316 -13.62 18.70 -18.47
C GLN A 316 -13.73 17.18 -18.47
N LEU A 317 -14.78 16.65 -17.84
CA LEU A 317 -15.13 15.25 -17.94
C LEU A 317 -15.66 14.98 -19.35
N GLY A 318 -15.18 13.92 -19.97
CA GLY A 318 -15.86 13.32 -21.09
C GLY A 318 -17.25 12.77 -20.69
N ALA A 319 -18.13 12.58 -21.67
CA ALA A 319 -19.39 11.91 -21.45
C ALA A 319 -19.17 10.44 -21.07
N PHE A 320 -20.01 9.90 -20.17
CA PHE A 320 -20.06 8.47 -19.92
C PHE A 320 -20.63 7.76 -21.17
N ARG A 321 -19.98 6.65 -21.58
CA ARG A 321 -20.49 5.79 -22.66
C ARG A 321 -21.15 4.55 -22.03
N PRO A 322 -22.47 4.37 -22.20
CA PRO A 322 -23.18 3.23 -21.66
C PRO A 322 -22.57 1.88 -22.08
N TYR A 323 -22.76 0.88 -21.25
CA TYR A 323 -22.46 -0.50 -21.63
C TYR A 323 -23.50 -1.01 -22.65
N GLU A 324 -23.08 -1.91 -23.53
CA GLU A 324 -24.03 -2.62 -24.37
C GLU A 324 -24.87 -3.55 -23.47
N PRO A 325 -26.21 -3.57 -23.66
CA PRO A 325 -27.07 -4.47 -22.90
C PRO A 325 -26.62 -5.92 -23.12
N ALA A 326 -26.51 -6.68 -22.01
CA ALA A 326 -26.30 -8.11 -22.13
C ALA A 326 -27.52 -8.77 -22.78
N PRO A 327 -27.36 -9.83 -23.55
CA PRO A 327 -28.48 -10.67 -23.96
C PRO A 327 -29.26 -11.05 -22.70
N ALA A 328 -30.60 -10.94 -22.76
CA ALA A 328 -31.45 -11.28 -21.63
C ALA A 328 -31.05 -12.65 -21.09
N ALA A 329 -30.67 -12.71 -19.81
CA ALA A 329 -30.28 -13.97 -19.18
C ALA A 329 -31.48 -14.92 -19.27
N THR A 330 -31.30 -16.03 -19.94
CA THR A 330 -32.35 -17.05 -20.15
C THR A 330 -32.58 -17.91 -18.90
N GLU A 331 -31.77 -17.75 -17.85
CA GLU A 331 -31.90 -18.47 -16.59
C GLU A 331 -32.05 -17.47 -15.43
N GLU A 332 -33.09 -17.64 -14.62
CA GLU A 332 -33.30 -16.96 -13.33
C GLU A 332 -32.26 -17.47 -12.32
N GLY A 333 -31.03 -16.96 -12.42
CA GLY A 333 -29.96 -17.30 -11.48
C GLY A 333 -30.05 -16.46 -10.20
N VAL A 334 -29.62 -17.02 -9.09
CA VAL A 334 -29.44 -16.31 -7.82
C VAL A 334 -28.00 -15.82 -7.74
N ALA A 335 -27.82 -14.49 -7.76
CA ALA A 335 -26.48 -13.89 -7.65
C ALA A 335 -25.96 -13.93 -6.21
N LEU A 336 -26.82 -13.64 -5.23
CA LEU A 336 -26.48 -13.64 -3.81
C LEU A 336 -27.61 -14.32 -3.01
N ASP A 337 -27.23 -15.23 -2.11
CA ASP A 337 -28.11 -15.87 -1.16
C ASP A 337 -27.50 -15.78 0.25
N VAL A 338 -28.16 -15.05 1.13
CA VAL A 338 -27.82 -14.85 2.53
C VAL A 338 -28.86 -15.61 3.36
N ARG A 339 -28.44 -16.57 4.18
CA ARG A 339 -29.34 -17.44 4.94
C ARG A 339 -29.07 -17.31 6.44
N GLU A 340 -30.05 -16.83 7.18
CA GLU A 340 -30.09 -16.71 8.65
C GLU A 340 -28.80 -16.12 9.25
N VAL A 341 -28.20 -15.14 8.58
CA VAL A 341 -26.96 -14.53 9.01
C VAL A 341 -27.15 -13.75 10.30
N THR A 342 -26.42 -14.17 11.33
CA THR A 342 -26.34 -13.50 12.63
C THR A 342 -24.91 -12.98 12.85
N LYS A 343 -24.79 -11.73 13.31
CA LYS A 343 -23.49 -11.14 13.69
C LYS A 343 -23.57 -10.51 15.06
N ARG A 344 -22.71 -10.98 15.98
CA ARG A 344 -22.61 -10.49 17.36
C ARG A 344 -21.25 -9.84 17.59
N PHE A 345 -21.22 -8.69 18.27
CA PHE A 345 -20.02 -8.00 18.71
C PHE A 345 -20.09 -7.79 20.23
N LYS A 346 -19.25 -8.48 21.01
CA LYS A 346 -19.13 -8.28 22.48
C LYS A 346 -20.45 -8.01 23.21
N GLY A 347 -21.52 -8.77 22.88
CA GLY A 347 -22.84 -8.64 23.50
C GLY A 347 -23.89 -7.86 22.69
N LEU A 348 -23.48 -7.09 21.67
CA LEU A 348 -24.41 -6.44 20.74
C LEU A 348 -24.72 -7.38 19.56
N VAL A 349 -26.00 -7.61 19.30
CA VAL A 349 -26.45 -8.31 18.09
C VAL A 349 -26.67 -7.28 16.99
N ALA A 350 -25.74 -7.22 16.03
CA ALA A 350 -25.81 -6.27 14.92
C ALA A 350 -26.62 -6.80 13.73
N LEU A 351 -26.69 -8.12 13.54
CA LEU A 351 -27.57 -8.82 12.61
C LEU A 351 -28.17 -10.01 13.35
N ASP A 352 -29.48 -10.22 13.19
CA ASP A 352 -30.23 -11.29 13.82
C ASP A 352 -31.03 -12.05 12.76
N LYS A 353 -30.51 -13.21 12.33
CA LYS A 353 -31.11 -14.13 11.36
C LYS A 353 -31.54 -13.46 10.05
N VAL A 354 -30.72 -12.57 9.52
CA VAL A 354 -30.99 -11.88 8.25
C VAL A 354 -30.93 -12.89 7.12
N SER A 355 -32.01 -12.96 6.33
CA SER A 355 -32.08 -13.73 5.09
C SER A 355 -32.44 -12.81 3.94
N LEU A 356 -31.72 -12.95 2.81
CA LEU A 356 -31.86 -12.11 1.63
C LEU A 356 -31.42 -12.88 0.39
N THR A 357 -32.30 -12.98 -0.62
CA THR A 357 -31.98 -13.57 -1.92
C THR A 357 -32.05 -12.51 -3.01
N VAL A 358 -30.99 -12.38 -3.80
CA VAL A 358 -30.89 -11.38 -4.88
C VAL A 358 -30.73 -12.12 -6.23
N PRO A 359 -31.71 -12.02 -7.13
CA PRO A 359 -31.59 -12.54 -8.50
C PRO A 359 -30.48 -11.85 -9.30
N THR A 360 -30.00 -12.52 -10.35
CA THR A 360 -29.01 -11.95 -11.26
C THR A 360 -29.60 -10.79 -12.08
N GLY A 361 -28.75 -9.76 -12.34
CA GLY A 361 -29.14 -8.63 -13.19
C GLY A 361 -30.17 -7.67 -12.56
N GLN A 362 -30.30 -7.65 -11.24
CA GLN A 362 -31.22 -6.80 -10.48
C GLN A 362 -30.46 -5.70 -9.72
N ILE A 363 -31.10 -4.54 -9.53
CA ILE A 363 -30.67 -3.53 -8.57
C ILE A 363 -31.48 -3.70 -7.29
N ARG A 364 -30.82 -4.12 -6.19
CA ARG A 364 -31.41 -4.29 -4.88
C ARG A 364 -31.01 -3.15 -3.95
N GLY A 365 -31.99 -2.39 -3.44
CA GLY A 365 -31.79 -1.40 -2.39
C GLY A 365 -31.78 -2.03 -0.99
N ILE A 366 -30.85 -1.63 -0.12
CA ILE A 366 -30.89 -1.94 1.31
C ILE A 366 -31.01 -0.62 2.06
N VAL A 367 -32.13 -0.43 2.73
CA VAL A 367 -32.46 0.81 3.44
C VAL A 367 -32.76 0.51 4.91
N GLY A 368 -32.87 1.55 5.73
CA GLY A 368 -33.21 1.45 7.15
C GLY A 368 -32.58 2.57 7.97
N PRO A 369 -33.00 2.79 9.21
CA PRO A 369 -32.47 3.82 10.08
C PRO A 369 -30.97 3.59 10.43
N ASN A 370 -30.36 4.60 11.05
CA ASN A 370 -28.97 4.47 11.51
C ASN A 370 -28.86 3.36 12.57
N GLY A 371 -27.78 2.57 12.52
CA GLY A 371 -27.62 1.43 13.43
C GLY A 371 -28.45 0.17 13.09
N SER A 372 -29.23 0.16 11.99
CA SER A 372 -30.05 -1.00 11.62
C SER A 372 -29.28 -2.24 11.14
N GLY A 373 -27.94 -2.14 10.95
CA GLY A 373 -27.10 -3.27 10.55
C GLY A 373 -26.68 -3.29 9.07
N LYS A 374 -27.08 -2.31 8.23
CA LYS A 374 -26.77 -2.26 6.78
C LYS A 374 -25.27 -2.43 6.47
N THR A 375 -24.43 -1.60 7.06
CA THR A 375 -22.97 -1.68 6.85
C THR A 375 -22.38 -2.99 7.39
N THR A 376 -22.96 -3.53 8.47
CA THR A 376 -22.57 -4.85 8.99
C THR A 376 -22.90 -5.95 8.00
N LEU A 377 -24.06 -5.92 7.38
CA LEU A 377 -24.46 -6.87 6.34
C LEU A 377 -23.51 -6.78 5.12
N PHE A 378 -23.22 -5.57 4.64
CA PHE A 378 -22.24 -5.37 3.56
C PHE A 378 -20.85 -5.91 3.93
N ASN A 379 -20.40 -5.70 5.17
CA ASN A 379 -19.13 -6.23 5.65
C ASN A 379 -19.10 -7.76 5.71
N VAL A 380 -20.25 -8.39 6.02
CA VAL A 380 -20.37 -9.86 5.99
C VAL A 380 -20.35 -10.36 4.53
N ILE A 381 -21.16 -9.78 3.64
CA ILE A 381 -21.22 -10.18 2.22
C ILE A 381 -19.86 -9.98 1.54
N SER A 382 -19.12 -8.94 1.88
CA SER A 382 -17.80 -8.64 1.30
C SER A 382 -16.61 -9.26 2.05
N GLY A 383 -16.87 -10.11 3.09
CA GLY A 383 -15.85 -10.87 3.80
C GLY A 383 -14.95 -10.08 4.74
N PHE A 384 -15.33 -8.84 5.10
CA PHE A 384 -14.64 -8.07 6.16
C PHE A 384 -15.00 -8.55 7.55
N TYR A 385 -16.19 -9.13 7.72
CA TYR A 385 -16.63 -9.77 8.95
C TYR A 385 -17.11 -11.19 8.68
N ASP A 386 -16.64 -12.14 9.46
CA ASP A 386 -17.23 -13.47 9.48
C ASP A 386 -18.58 -13.42 10.20
N PRO A 387 -19.64 -14.05 9.69
CA PRO A 387 -20.89 -14.18 10.43
C PRO A 387 -20.63 -15.04 11.68
N THR A 388 -21.43 -14.80 12.73
CA THR A 388 -21.42 -15.66 13.93
C THR A 388 -22.19 -16.97 13.65
N GLU A 389 -23.28 -16.86 12.89
CA GLU A 389 -24.14 -17.96 12.48
C GLU A 389 -24.69 -17.65 11.07
N GLY A 390 -25.14 -18.65 10.34
CA GLY A 390 -25.69 -18.51 9.01
C GLY A 390 -24.65 -18.61 7.90
N THR A 391 -25.10 -18.52 6.65
CA THR A 391 -24.26 -18.72 5.47
C THR A 391 -24.50 -17.65 4.41
N VAL A 392 -23.48 -17.43 3.59
CA VAL A 392 -23.52 -16.56 2.40
C VAL A 392 -23.08 -17.36 1.20
N ALA A 393 -23.86 -17.35 0.13
CA ALA A 393 -23.54 -17.98 -1.14
C ALA A 393 -23.60 -16.98 -2.30
N LEU A 394 -22.69 -17.13 -3.27
CA LEU A 394 -22.61 -16.35 -4.51
C LEU A 394 -22.72 -17.29 -5.70
N GLY A 395 -23.69 -17.06 -6.60
CA GLY A 395 -23.92 -17.92 -7.75
C GLY A 395 -24.08 -19.40 -7.36
N GLY A 396 -24.77 -19.68 -6.25
CA GLY A 396 -24.96 -21.02 -5.70
C GLY A 396 -23.75 -21.64 -5.00
N ARG A 397 -22.63 -20.92 -4.87
CA ARG A 397 -21.40 -21.39 -4.18
C ARG A 397 -21.25 -20.72 -2.82
N GLU A 398 -21.10 -21.52 -1.79
CA GLU A 398 -20.83 -20.98 -0.45
C GLU A 398 -19.51 -20.22 -0.39
N VAL A 399 -19.57 -19.03 0.22
CA VAL A 399 -18.43 -18.10 0.36
C VAL A 399 -18.25 -17.63 1.79
N THR A 400 -18.98 -18.19 2.74
CA THR A 400 -18.94 -17.82 4.16
C THR A 400 -17.51 -17.85 4.70
N GLY A 401 -17.08 -16.77 5.39
CA GLY A 401 -15.75 -16.67 5.99
C GLY A 401 -14.59 -16.51 4.99
N LEU A 402 -14.86 -16.27 3.72
CA LEU A 402 -13.79 -15.99 2.76
C LEU A 402 -13.31 -14.54 2.92
N ALA A 403 -11.99 -14.38 2.97
CA ALA A 403 -11.36 -13.05 3.00
C ALA A 403 -11.71 -12.20 1.76
N PRO A 404 -11.76 -10.85 1.88
CA PRO A 404 -12.18 -9.94 0.81
C PRO A 404 -11.47 -10.16 -0.52
N TYR A 405 -10.15 -10.40 -0.50
CA TYR A 405 -9.38 -10.64 -1.72
C TYR A 405 -9.82 -11.91 -2.48
N ARG A 406 -10.33 -12.92 -1.77
CA ARG A 406 -10.87 -14.14 -2.40
C ARG A 406 -12.25 -13.91 -3.01
N LEU A 407 -13.07 -13.07 -2.35
CA LEU A 407 -14.38 -12.69 -2.87
C LEU A 407 -14.25 -11.80 -4.12
N SER A 408 -13.29 -10.90 -4.12
CA SER A 408 -13.01 -10.08 -5.30
C SER A 408 -12.62 -10.94 -6.52
N LEU A 409 -11.84 -12.00 -6.33
CA LEU A 409 -11.49 -12.96 -7.38
C LEU A 409 -12.69 -13.79 -7.87
N ARG A 410 -13.78 -13.86 -7.07
CA ARG A 410 -15.05 -14.51 -7.40
C ARG A 410 -16.10 -13.56 -7.96
N GLY A 411 -15.69 -12.36 -8.38
CA GLY A 411 -16.58 -11.43 -9.06
C GLY A 411 -17.36 -10.49 -8.12
N VAL A 412 -16.96 -10.32 -6.87
CA VAL A 412 -17.53 -9.30 -5.98
C VAL A 412 -16.68 -8.03 -6.06
N ALA A 413 -17.30 -6.89 -6.41
CA ALA A 413 -16.69 -5.58 -6.26
C ALA A 413 -17.46 -4.75 -5.24
N ARG A 414 -16.77 -3.89 -4.50
CA ARG A 414 -17.38 -3.01 -3.51
C ARG A 414 -16.80 -1.60 -3.59
N THR A 415 -17.68 -0.60 -3.50
CA THR A 415 -17.30 0.77 -3.16
C THR A 415 -17.44 0.98 -1.65
N PHE A 416 -16.85 2.04 -1.13
CA PHE A 416 -16.90 2.37 0.29
C PHE A 416 -17.66 3.67 0.52
N GLN A 417 -18.25 3.83 1.69
CA GLN A 417 -18.96 5.04 2.09
C GLN A 417 -18.05 6.28 1.96
N ASN A 418 -16.82 6.21 2.50
CA ASN A 418 -15.79 7.21 2.24
C ASN A 418 -14.96 6.78 1.03
N LEU A 419 -14.68 7.70 0.12
CA LEU A 419 -13.84 7.44 -1.04
C LEU A 419 -12.47 6.88 -0.60
N ARG A 420 -12.16 5.66 -1.07
CA ARG A 420 -10.89 5.00 -0.80
C ARG A 420 -10.09 4.83 -2.10
N LEU A 421 -9.81 5.95 -2.73
CA LEU A 421 -8.90 5.98 -3.88
C LEU A 421 -7.46 6.01 -3.38
N PHE A 422 -6.56 5.37 -4.11
CA PHE A 422 -5.14 5.41 -3.80
C PHE A 422 -4.57 6.75 -4.27
N GLU A 423 -4.25 7.60 -3.31
CA GLU A 423 -3.88 9.00 -3.55
C GLU A 423 -2.50 9.16 -4.20
N ASP A 424 -1.59 8.24 -3.89
CA ASP A 424 -0.23 8.21 -4.46
C ASP A 424 -0.15 7.45 -5.80
N LEU A 425 -1.29 6.95 -6.31
CA LEU A 425 -1.44 6.37 -7.62
C LEU A 425 -2.23 7.31 -8.53
N SER A 426 -1.85 7.42 -9.81
CA SER A 426 -2.67 8.13 -10.79
C SER A 426 -4.02 7.45 -10.99
N VAL A 427 -4.99 8.15 -11.61
CA VAL A 427 -6.29 7.57 -12.00
C VAL A 427 -6.08 6.30 -12.83
N ARG A 428 -5.16 6.34 -13.79
CA ARG A 428 -4.76 5.19 -14.61
C ARG A 428 -4.24 4.02 -13.76
N GLU A 429 -3.36 4.28 -12.79
CA GLU A 429 -2.79 3.24 -11.93
C GLU A 429 -3.83 2.64 -10.98
N ASN A 430 -4.82 3.43 -10.51
CA ASN A 430 -5.97 2.94 -9.74
C ASN A 430 -6.77 1.88 -10.53
N LEU A 431 -7.05 2.14 -11.82
CA LEU A 431 -7.77 1.20 -12.67
C LEU A 431 -6.89 -0.01 -13.05
N LEU A 432 -5.61 0.21 -13.36
CA LEU A 432 -4.64 -0.87 -13.64
C LEU A 432 -4.55 -1.86 -12.48
N LEU A 433 -4.57 -1.36 -11.24
CA LEU A 433 -4.53 -2.22 -10.06
C LEU A 433 -5.76 -3.14 -9.97
N ALA A 434 -6.96 -2.60 -10.25
CA ALA A 434 -8.21 -3.35 -10.23
C ALA A 434 -8.32 -4.37 -11.38
N LEU A 435 -7.78 -4.04 -12.55
CA LEU A 435 -7.71 -4.94 -13.71
C LEU A 435 -6.72 -6.08 -13.50
N ASP A 436 -5.65 -5.85 -12.73
CA ASP A 436 -4.59 -6.84 -12.51
C ASP A 436 -5.03 -7.87 -11.45
N ARG A 437 -5.75 -8.89 -11.89
CA ARG A 437 -6.24 -10.02 -11.07
C ARG A 437 -5.22 -11.16 -10.93
N THR A 438 -3.94 -10.95 -11.28
CA THR A 438 -2.93 -11.99 -11.15
C THR A 438 -2.69 -12.34 -9.68
N ARG A 439 -2.53 -13.63 -9.39
CA ARG A 439 -2.17 -14.09 -8.05
C ARG A 439 -0.84 -13.49 -7.62
N THR A 440 -0.73 -13.09 -6.36
CA THR A 440 0.47 -12.46 -5.80
C THR A 440 1.75 -13.27 -6.05
N THR A 441 1.66 -14.59 -6.10
CA THR A 441 2.78 -15.49 -6.41
C THR A 441 3.39 -15.29 -7.81
N TRP A 442 2.59 -14.81 -8.78
CA TRP A 442 3.05 -14.53 -10.15
C TRP A 442 3.74 -13.16 -10.26
N ILE A 443 3.52 -12.28 -9.31
CA ILE A 443 4.01 -10.90 -9.32
C ILE A 443 5.53 -10.85 -9.25
N TRP A 444 6.17 -11.81 -8.59
CA TRP A 444 7.63 -11.95 -8.55
C TRP A 444 8.28 -12.18 -9.92
N ARG A 445 7.52 -12.65 -10.92
CA ARG A 445 8.02 -12.82 -12.28
C ARG A 445 8.28 -11.48 -12.98
N TYR A 446 7.60 -10.41 -12.60
CA TYR A 446 7.78 -9.09 -13.22
C TYR A 446 9.19 -8.53 -13.04
N PRO A 447 9.78 -8.46 -11.84
CA PRO A 447 11.13 -7.96 -11.68
C PRO A 447 12.21 -8.95 -12.14
N VAL A 448 11.90 -10.26 -12.20
CA VAL A 448 12.88 -11.31 -12.55
C VAL A 448 12.85 -11.65 -14.05
N LEU A 449 11.69 -11.63 -14.68
CA LEU A 449 11.50 -12.02 -16.09
C LEU A 449 10.60 -11.01 -16.82
N PRO A 450 11.00 -9.72 -16.92
CA PRO A 450 10.11 -8.67 -17.44
C PRO A 450 9.63 -8.93 -18.88
N TRP A 451 10.44 -9.58 -19.71
CA TRP A 451 10.10 -9.87 -21.11
C TRP A 451 8.94 -10.85 -21.28
N LYS A 452 8.71 -11.77 -20.32
CA LYS A 452 7.60 -12.73 -20.39
C LYS A 452 6.25 -12.10 -20.08
N VAL A 453 6.25 -10.89 -19.54
CA VAL A 453 5.05 -10.24 -19.02
C VAL A 453 4.62 -9.04 -19.86
N LEU A 454 5.46 -8.60 -20.81
CA LEU A 454 5.19 -7.45 -21.67
C LEU A 454 3.88 -7.53 -22.46
N GLY A 455 3.49 -8.72 -22.92
CA GLY A 455 2.23 -8.93 -23.64
C GLY A 455 1.00 -8.72 -22.74
N TYR A 456 1.05 -9.27 -21.54
CA TYR A 456 0.00 -9.11 -20.53
C TYR A 456 -0.15 -7.65 -20.09
N ASP A 457 0.95 -6.97 -19.82
CA ASP A 457 0.95 -5.57 -19.40
C ASP A 457 0.36 -4.66 -20.48
N ARG A 458 0.69 -4.89 -21.76
CA ARG A 458 0.08 -4.16 -22.89
C ARG A 458 -1.44 -4.36 -22.98
N ALA A 459 -1.92 -5.58 -22.72
CA ALA A 459 -3.36 -5.86 -22.71
C ALA A 459 -4.07 -5.14 -21.57
N LEU A 460 -3.47 -5.12 -20.37
CA LEU A 460 -3.99 -4.35 -19.24
C LEU A 460 -4.06 -2.86 -19.53
N HIS A 461 -3.01 -2.28 -20.10
CA HIS A 461 -2.97 -0.86 -20.46
C HIS A 461 -4.04 -0.50 -21.51
N ARG A 462 -4.28 -1.36 -22.49
CA ARG A 462 -5.35 -1.16 -23.49
C ARG A 462 -6.73 -1.18 -22.82
N ARG A 463 -7.04 -2.19 -22.00
CA ARG A 463 -8.31 -2.27 -21.26
C ARG A 463 -8.50 -1.08 -20.32
N THR A 464 -7.41 -0.62 -19.70
CA THR A 464 -7.46 0.59 -18.85
C THR A 464 -7.83 1.80 -19.67
N ALA A 465 -7.27 1.98 -20.89
CA ALA A 465 -7.60 3.10 -21.76
C ALA A 465 -9.06 3.04 -22.22
N GLU A 466 -9.58 1.86 -22.54
CA GLU A 466 -10.99 1.64 -22.89
C GLU A 466 -11.94 2.02 -21.75
N LEU A 467 -11.61 1.64 -20.51
CA LEU A 467 -12.41 2.01 -19.32
C LEU A 467 -12.33 3.52 -19.02
N LEU A 468 -11.14 4.11 -19.11
CA LEU A 468 -10.96 5.56 -18.93
C LEU A 468 -11.81 6.35 -19.94
N ASP A 469 -11.82 5.91 -21.20
CA ASP A 469 -12.64 6.53 -22.25
C ASP A 469 -14.14 6.33 -21.99
N ARG A 470 -14.56 5.11 -21.61
CA ARG A 470 -15.95 4.80 -21.27
C ARG A 470 -16.50 5.67 -20.15
N PHE A 471 -15.72 5.84 -19.08
CA PHE A 471 -16.11 6.67 -17.94
C PHE A 471 -15.81 8.17 -18.13
N GLY A 472 -15.34 8.60 -19.31
CA GLY A 472 -15.00 9.99 -19.61
C GLY A 472 -13.84 10.53 -18.78
N LEU A 473 -12.89 9.66 -18.38
CA LEU A 473 -11.76 9.96 -17.48
C LEU A 473 -10.42 10.07 -18.23
N ALA A 474 -10.43 10.02 -19.58
CA ALA A 474 -9.21 9.98 -20.38
C ALA A 474 -8.30 11.20 -20.15
N GLU A 475 -8.87 12.41 -20.02
CA GLU A 475 -8.11 13.65 -19.82
C GLU A 475 -7.45 13.74 -18.43
N VAL A 476 -8.01 13.06 -17.43
CA VAL A 476 -7.50 13.04 -16.05
C VAL A 476 -6.74 11.77 -15.71
N ALA A 477 -6.46 10.92 -16.70
CA ALA A 477 -5.86 9.60 -16.50
C ALA A 477 -4.54 9.63 -15.71
N ASP A 478 -3.71 10.64 -15.89
CA ASP A 478 -2.40 10.76 -15.24
C ASP A 478 -2.41 11.72 -14.03
N ALA A 479 -3.60 12.23 -13.65
CA ALA A 479 -3.77 13.07 -12.47
C ALA A 479 -3.79 12.25 -11.17
N GLU A 480 -3.42 12.88 -10.04
CA GLU A 480 -3.60 12.33 -8.70
C GLU A 480 -5.07 12.51 -8.28
N PRO A 481 -5.77 11.47 -7.80
CA PRO A 481 -7.20 11.53 -7.46
C PRO A 481 -7.55 12.69 -6.51
N ARG A 482 -6.73 12.93 -5.48
CA ARG A 482 -6.93 14.00 -4.49
C ARG A 482 -6.96 15.42 -5.09
N SER A 483 -6.43 15.61 -6.30
CA SER A 483 -6.44 16.91 -7.00
C SER A 483 -7.75 17.17 -7.77
N LEU A 484 -8.64 16.19 -7.83
CA LEU A 484 -9.85 16.20 -8.65
C LEU A 484 -11.09 16.51 -7.79
N PRO A 485 -12.14 17.14 -8.37
CA PRO A 485 -13.43 17.31 -7.73
C PRO A 485 -14.07 16.00 -7.26
N TYR A 486 -14.88 16.06 -6.20
CA TYR A 486 -15.47 14.89 -5.55
C TYR A 486 -16.31 14.02 -6.49
N GLY A 487 -17.14 14.61 -7.35
CA GLY A 487 -17.93 13.85 -8.34
C GLY A 487 -17.06 13.09 -9.36
N ILE A 488 -15.87 13.64 -9.71
CA ILE A 488 -14.91 12.93 -10.56
C ILE A 488 -14.29 11.76 -9.78
N GLN A 489 -13.93 11.97 -8.53
CA GLN A 489 -13.37 10.91 -7.68
C GLN A 489 -14.38 9.76 -7.52
N ARG A 490 -15.67 10.04 -7.34
CA ARG A 490 -16.74 9.01 -7.27
C ARG A 490 -16.85 8.24 -8.61
N ARG A 491 -16.74 8.94 -9.74
CA ARG A 491 -16.73 8.29 -11.07
C ARG A 491 -15.51 7.38 -11.26
N ILE A 492 -14.33 7.78 -10.74
CA ILE A 492 -13.12 6.93 -10.72
C ILE A 492 -13.33 5.68 -9.87
N GLU A 493 -14.00 5.80 -8.72
CA GLU A 493 -14.30 4.66 -7.85
C GLU A 493 -15.19 3.63 -8.54
N LEU A 494 -16.25 4.07 -9.24
CA LEU A 494 -17.10 3.20 -10.05
C LEU A 494 -16.33 2.55 -11.20
N ALA A 495 -15.52 3.33 -11.94
CA ALA A 495 -14.68 2.81 -13.00
C ALA A 495 -13.70 1.74 -12.48
N ARG A 496 -13.13 1.95 -11.29
CA ARG A 496 -12.26 1.00 -10.60
C ARG A 496 -13.00 -0.28 -10.20
N ALA A 497 -14.23 -0.17 -9.68
CA ALA A 497 -15.06 -1.33 -9.35
C ALA A 497 -15.42 -2.12 -10.62
N MET A 498 -15.78 -1.46 -11.71
CA MET A 498 -16.07 -2.10 -12.99
C MET A 498 -14.83 -2.70 -13.68
N ALA A 499 -13.64 -2.16 -13.42
CA ALA A 499 -12.37 -2.75 -13.89
C ALA A 499 -12.19 -4.19 -13.37
N MET A 500 -12.79 -4.55 -12.24
CA MET A 500 -12.76 -5.90 -11.70
C MET A 500 -13.66 -6.88 -12.49
N SER A 501 -14.45 -6.42 -13.47
CA SER A 501 -15.45 -7.21 -14.18
C SER A 501 -16.35 -8.00 -13.20
N PRO A 502 -17.09 -7.31 -12.33
CA PRO A 502 -17.85 -7.94 -11.26
C PRO A 502 -19.10 -8.64 -11.78
N GLU A 503 -19.51 -9.73 -11.11
CA GLU A 503 -20.83 -10.34 -11.21
C GLU A 503 -21.80 -9.69 -10.20
N LEU A 504 -21.26 -9.26 -9.05
CA LEU A 504 -21.98 -8.57 -7.98
C LEU A 504 -21.23 -7.28 -7.60
N LEU A 505 -21.90 -6.15 -7.72
CA LEU A 505 -21.41 -4.83 -7.35
C LEU A 505 -22.13 -4.32 -6.09
N LEU A 506 -21.37 -4.04 -5.04
CA LEU A 506 -21.85 -3.49 -3.76
C LEU A 506 -21.54 -1.99 -3.72
N LEU A 507 -22.57 -1.15 -3.64
CA LEU A 507 -22.45 0.31 -3.58
C LEU A 507 -22.87 0.82 -2.19
N ASP A 508 -21.96 1.44 -1.46
CA ASP A 508 -22.17 1.94 -0.11
C ASP A 508 -22.31 3.48 -0.14
N GLU A 509 -23.55 3.98 -0.03
CA GLU A 509 -23.93 5.40 -0.09
C GLU A 509 -23.30 6.18 -1.26
N PRO A 510 -23.44 5.72 -2.52
CA PRO A 510 -22.71 6.32 -3.63
C PRO A 510 -23.16 7.75 -3.98
N ALA A 511 -24.35 8.19 -3.56
CA ALA A 511 -24.86 9.53 -3.82
C ALA A 511 -24.48 10.56 -2.74
N ALA A 512 -23.84 10.13 -1.64
CA ALA A 512 -23.44 11.03 -0.57
C ALA A 512 -22.51 12.14 -1.07
N GLY A 513 -22.83 13.40 -0.80
CA GLY A 513 -22.04 14.57 -1.18
C GLY A 513 -22.13 14.99 -2.65
N LEU A 514 -22.96 14.34 -3.48
CA LEU A 514 -23.22 14.70 -4.87
C LEU A 514 -24.36 15.72 -4.97
N ASN A 515 -24.28 16.62 -5.96
CA ASN A 515 -25.39 17.49 -6.31
C ASN A 515 -26.46 16.75 -7.14
N GLY A 516 -27.64 17.37 -7.34
CA GLY A 516 -28.76 16.71 -8.02
C GLY A 516 -28.47 16.26 -9.47
N GLU A 517 -27.59 16.96 -10.19
CA GLU A 517 -27.18 16.57 -11.54
C GLU A 517 -26.23 15.38 -11.50
N GLU A 518 -25.27 15.38 -10.57
CA GLU A 518 -24.34 14.28 -10.37
C GLU A 518 -25.05 13.01 -9.90
N VAL A 519 -26.12 13.14 -9.09
CA VAL A 519 -26.97 12.00 -8.68
C VAL A 519 -27.70 11.39 -9.87
N ARG A 520 -28.23 12.21 -10.80
CA ARG A 520 -28.84 11.69 -12.04
C ARG A 520 -27.83 10.95 -12.90
N GLN A 521 -26.63 11.53 -13.11
CA GLN A 521 -25.56 10.88 -13.85
C GLN A 521 -25.10 9.56 -13.20
N LEU A 522 -25.03 9.52 -11.88
CA LEU A 522 -24.75 8.30 -11.13
C LEU A 522 -25.82 7.23 -11.38
N ALA A 523 -27.12 7.61 -11.32
CA ALA A 523 -28.21 6.68 -11.58
C ALA A 523 -28.14 6.08 -13.00
N ASP A 524 -27.83 6.90 -14.00
CA ASP A 524 -27.67 6.43 -15.39
C ASP A 524 -26.47 5.48 -15.55
N ILE A 525 -25.37 5.75 -14.87
CA ILE A 525 -24.21 4.84 -14.86
C ILE A 525 -24.60 3.50 -14.21
N VAL A 526 -25.30 3.52 -13.05
CA VAL A 526 -25.68 2.30 -12.33
C VAL A 526 -26.71 1.48 -13.14
N ARG A 527 -27.70 2.13 -13.80
CA ARG A 527 -28.61 1.43 -14.73
C ARG A 527 -27.86 0.77 -15.86
N SER A 528 -26.94 1.48 -16.50
CA SER A 528 -26.12 0.92 -17.58
C SER A 528 -25.27 -0.26 -17.11
N ILE A 529 -24.75 -0.22 -15.88
CA ILE A 529 -24.02 -1.35 -15.28
C ILE A 529 -24.94 -2.56 -15.10
N ARG A 530 -26.15 -2.37 -14.54
CA ARG A 530 -27.14 -3.45 -14.42
C ARG A 530 -27.51 -4.02 -15.79
N ASP A 531 -27.77 -3.17 -16.78
CA ASP A 531 -28.15 -3.57 -18.12
C ASP A 531 -27.06 -4.40 -18.83
N SER A 532 -25.79 -4.26 -18.40
CA SER A 532 -24.69 -5.12 -18.85
C SER A 532 -24.67 -6.50 -18.18
N GLY A 533 -25.67 -6.84 -17.37
CA GLY A 533 -25.81 -8.14 -16.68
C GLY A 533 -25.20 -8.20 -15.28
N VAL A 534 -24.69 -7.09 -14.76
CA VAL A 534 -24.12 -7.03 -13.41
C VAL A 534 -25.24 -6.85 -12.38
N THR A 535 -25.24 -7.69 -11.33
CA THR A 535 -26.14 -7.52 -10.19
C THR A 535 -25.62 -6.40 -9.27
N VAL A 536 -26.49 -5.50 -8.85
CA VAL A 536 -26.10 -4.36 -8.01
C VAL A 536 -26.88 -4.40 -6.68
N ILE A 537 -26.15 -4.24 -5.57
CA ILE A 537 -26.74 -4.00 -4.27
C ILE A 537 -26.29 -2.62 -3.80
N ILE A 538 -27.23 -1.77 -3.43
CA ILE A 538 -26.97 -0.39 -3.03
C ILE A 538 -27.51 -0.11 -1.64
N ILE A 539 -26.67 0.42 -0.75
CA ILE A 539 -27.12 1.08 0.48
C ILE A 539 -27.27 2.56 0.18
N GLU A 540 -28.45 3.13 0.48
CA GLU A 540 -28.69 4.55 0.28
C GLU A 540 -29.67 5.11 1.31
N HIS A 541 -29.51 6.41 1.61
CA HIS A 541 -30.42 7.19 2.44
C HIS A 541 -31.30 8.13 1.60
N ASN A 542 -30.92 8.38 0.35
CA ASN A 542 -31.69 9.19 -0.59
C ASN A 542 -32.86 8.35 -1.14
N MET A 543 -34.03 8.45 -0.49
CA MET A 543 -35.21 7.67 -0.89
C MET A 543 -35.65 7.97 -2.33
N GLY A 544 -35.46 9.21 -2.84
CA GLY A 544 -35.78 9.55 -4.23
C GLY A 544 -34.93 8.75 -5.23
N LEU A 545 -33.65 8.56 -4.93
CA LEU A 545 -32.76 7.72 -5.74
C LEU A 545 -33.17 6.25 -5.63
N VAL A 546 -33.41 5.74 -4.41
CA VAL A 546 -33.83 4.33 -4.19
C VAL A 546 -35.10 4.00 -4.97
N MET A 547 -36.13 4.84 -4.84
CA MET A 547 -37.41 4.64 -5.52
C MET A 547 -37.31 4.68 -7.04
N SER A 548 -36.38 5.47 -7.59
CA SER A 548 -36.21 5.60 -9.04
C SER A 548 -35.25 4.60 -9.67
N LEU A 549 -34.39 3.97 -8.87
CA LEU A 549 -33.27 3.15 -9.34
C LEU A 549 -33.43 1.67 -9.04
N CYS A 550 -33.99 1.32 -7.86
CA CYS A 550 -34.01 -0.07 -7.39
C CYS A 550 -35.21 -0.84 -7.94
N ASP A 551 -34.98 -2.10 -8.34
CA ASP A 551 -36.05 -3.02 -8.75
C ASP A 551 -36.76 -3.60 -7.51
N GLN A 552 -36.00 -3.81 -6.42
CA GLN A 552 -36.48 -4.33 -5.14
C GLN A 552 -35.76 -3.62 -3.99
N VAL A 553 -36.43 -3.52 -2.84
CA VAL A 553 -35.89 -2.88 -1.64
C VAL A 553 -36.11 -3.79 -0.43
N THR A 554 -35.01 -3.99 0.33
CA THR A 554 -35.04 -4.69 1.62
C THR A 554 -34.80 -3.67 2.73
N VAL A 555 -35.68 -3.63 3.71
CA VAL A 555 -35.61 -2.71 4.86
C VAL A 555 -35.07 -3.46 6.07
N LEU A 556 -33.98 -2.93 6.64
CA LEU A 556 -33.40 -3.43 7.88
C LEU A 556 -33.78 -2.49 9.05
N SER A 557 -34.21 -3.08 10.16
CA SER A 557 -34.39 -2.37 11.45
C SER A 557 -33.87 -3.26 12.58
N SER A 558 -33.07 -2.70 13.48
CA SER A 558 -32.47 -3.42 14.64
C SER A 558 -31.87 -4.79 14.30
N GLY A 559 -31.18 -4.86 13.15
CA GLY A 559 -30.51 -6.09 12.68
C GLY A 559 -31.44 -7.14 12.05
N ARG A 560 -32.71 -6.84 11.78
CA ARG A 560 -33.68 -7.75 11.16
C ARG A 560 -34.28 -7.14 9.89
N VAL A 561 -34.68 -8.01 8.96
CA VAL A 561 -35.47 -7.59 7.80
C VAL A 561 -36.91 -7.38 8.26
N ILE A 562 -37.47 -6.17 8.04
CA ILE A 562 -38.84 -5.81 8.39
C ILE A 562 -39.75 -5.71 7.17
N ALA A 563 -39.22 -5.46 5.98
CA ALA A 563 -39.93 -5.48 4.71
C ALA A 563 -39.01 -5.83 3.57
N ASP A 564 -39.52 -6.52 2.55
CA ASP A 564 -38.81 -6.88 1.31
C ASP A 564 -39.83 -6.89 0.16
N GLY A 565 -39.58 -6.11 -0.90
CA GLY A 565 -40.50 -5.99 -2.03
C GLY A 565 -40.18 -4.84 -2.99
N PRO A 566 -41.04 -4.60 -3.98
CA PRO A 566 -40.95 -3.44 -4.85
C PRO A 566 -40.93 -2.11 -4.06
N PRO A 567 -40.18 -1.09 -4.52
CA PRO A 567 -40.05 0.18 -3.80
C PRO A 567 -41.43 0.80 -3.39
N ALA A 568 -42.42 0.74 -4.29
CA ALA A 568 -43.75 1.32 -4.03
C ALA A 568 -44.52 0.63 -2.89
N GLU A 569 -44.36 -0.70 -2.75
CA GLU A 569 -44.99 -1.47 -1.68
C GLU A 569 -44.29 -1.23 -0.34
N VAL A 570 -42.98 -1.22 -0.36
CA VAL A 570 -42.13 -1.01 0.82
C VAL A 570 -42.33 0.38 1.41
N ALA A 571 -42.51 1.40 0.58
CA ALA A 571 -42.69 2.79 1.03
C ALA A 571 -43.98 3.02 1.88
N VAL A 572 -45.00 2.19 1.71
CA VAL A 572 -46.28 2.30 2.44
C VAL A 572 -46.41 1.23 3.53
N HIS A 573 -45.42 0.37 3.73
CA HIS A 573 -45.46 -0.70 4.71
C HIS A 573 -45.48 -0.13 6.15
N PRO A 574 -46.45 -0.54 7.01
CA PRO A 574 -46.63 0.04 8.34
C PRO A 574 -45.35 0.01 9.21
N ASP A 575 -44.65 -1.13 9.23
CA ASP A 575 -43.43 -1.29 10.05
C ASP A 575 -42.28 -0.42 9.54
N VAL A 576 -42.22 -0.15 8.23
CA VAL A 576 -41.23 0.75 7.63
C VAL A 576 -41.53 2.19 8.05
N VAL A 577 -42.79 2.62 7.92
CA VAL A 577 -43.22 3.95 8.33
C VAL A 577 -42.96 4.16 9.83
N ALA A 578 -43.27 3.16 10.67
CA ALA A 578 -43.03 3.23 12.11
C ALA A 578 -41.53 3.32 12.44
N ALA A 579 -40.66 2.57 11.74
CA ALA A 579 -39.24 2.57 11.97
C ALA A 579 -38.57 3.92 11.62
N TYR A 580 -39.05 4.62 10.60
CA TYR A 580 -38.53 5.94 10.21
C TYR A 580 -39.16 7.10 11.01
N LEU A 581 -40.46 7.01 11.39
CA LEU A 581 -41.13 8.03 12.22
C LEU A 581 -40.73 7.91 13.70
N GLY A 582 -40.42 6.70 14.18
CA GLY A 582 -39.97 6.47 15.55
C GLY A 582 -38.66 7.15 15.89
N ASP A 583 -37.72 7.21 14.94
CA ASP A 583 -36.43 7.94 15.07
C ASP A 583 -36.63 9.48 15.05
N SER A 584 -37.71 9.98 14.42
CA SER A 584 -38.03 11.41 14.37
C SER A 584 -38.85 11.88 15.57
N MET A 585 -39.46 10.97 16.33
CA MET A 585 -40.21 11.25 17.55
C MET A 585 -39.42 11.00 18.85
N ALA A 586 -38.17 10.59 18.80
CA ALA A 586 -37.26 10.77 19.90
C ALA A 586 -36.90 12.27 19.98
N ALA A 587 -37.93 13.05 20.36
CA ALA A 587 -37.90 14.49 20.52
C ALA A 587 -36.94 14.91 21.63
N PRO A 588 -36.43 16.15 21.57
CA PRO A 588 -35.50 16.68 22.55
C PRO A 588 -36.09 16.54 23.96
N THR A 589 -35.29 16.01 24.87
CA THR A 589 -35.57 16.04 26.30
C THR A 589 -35.88 17.48 26.72
N GLU A 590 -36.82 17.68 27.63
CA GLU A 590 -37.30 18.99 28.13
C GLU A 590 -36.14 19.95 28.48
N GLU A 591 -34.98 19.44 28.85
CA GLU A 591 -33.75 20.22 29.10
C GLU A 591 -33.17 20.93 27.83
N SER A 592 -33.38 20.42 26.63
CA SER A 592 -32.94 21.10 25.39
C SER A 592 -33.94 22.16 24.90
N ALA A 593 -35.20 22.11 25.32
CA ALA A 593 -36.19 23.15 25.05
C ALA A 593 -36.02 24.36 25.97
N GLU A 594 -35.63 24.18 27.24
CA GLU A 594 -35.30 25.27 28.15
C GLU A 594 -34.00 26.00 27.76
N ALA A 595 -32.98 25.29 27.31
CA ALA A 595 -31.73 25.92 26.83
C ALA A 595 -31.93 26.79 25.57
N ALA A 596 -32.82 26.38 24.65
CA ALA A 596 -33.12 27.13 23.42
C ALA A 596 -33.99 28.41 23.72
N VAL A 597 -34.79 28.40 24.78
CA VAL A 597 -35.57 29.59 25.24
C VAL A 597 -34.67 30.58 25.96
N GLU A 598 -33.66 30.11 26.68
CA GLU A 598 -32.69 30.97 27.39
C GLU A 598 -31.71 31.65 26.45
N GLU A 599 -31.35 31.01 25.32
CA GLU A 599 -30.47 31.60 24.28
C GLU A 599 -31.20 32.60 23.36
N ALA A 600 -32.54 32.48 23.24
CA ALA A 600 -33.36 33.43 22.49
C ALA A 600 -33.74 34.68 23.29
N THR A 601 -33.42 34.69 24.58
CA THR A 601 -33.75 35.83 25.49
C THR A 601 -32.52 36.62 25.95
N ARG A 602 -31.33 36.24 25.44
CA ARG A 602 -30.09 37.01 25.52
C ARG A 602 -29.76 37.64 24.17
#